data_a4d2de018baa510989629c9d7f8080db
#
_entry.id   a4d2de018baa510989629c9d7f8080db
#
_cell.length_a   1.000
_cell.length_b   1.000
_cell.length_c   1.000
_cell.angle_alpha   90.00
_cell.angle_beta   90.00
_cell.angle_gamma   90.00
#
_symmetry.space_group_name_H-M   'P 1'
#
loop_
_entity.id
_entity.type
_entity.pdbx_description
1 polymer ?
#
loop_
_entity_poly.entity_id
_entity_poly.type
_entity_poly.pdbx_seq_one_letter_code
_entity_poly.pdbx_strand_id
1 'polypeptide(L)'
;MENIYVECIEQILQVAPPVEEARELIMRVVKQELQYTDLLTEAQKEEAIGLLTFMQFPLKIKQEIFMERLYVHHASLPAIGIGLAAGLTTSELLNKQPRLLRLPLAALAGAAFGSIYSLCIEKPVKMPRPRTTKKEEIVSTAEEIQQDIERLIAIFVRLGKEQTMASLKNDLDTLAWLQASYVDAERFGAEGQAYLQRRIEQQLAAHGLRLVAYSDADDVHFENVPTDKVETDWPAIAEGEQLILPGKHFVQMEKA
;
A
#
# COMPACT_ATOMS: atom_id res chain seq x y z
N MET A 1 -11.83 -29.14 -7.34
CA MET A 1 -10.54 -28.88 -6.64
C MET A 1 -10.81 -27.66 -5.77
N GLU A 2 -11.21 -27.92 -4.52
CA GLU A 2 -11.44 -26.81 -3.55
C GLU A 2 -10.08 -26.21 -3.21
N ASN A 3 -9.99 -25.03 -3.46
CA ASN A 3 -9.16 -23.87 -3.21
C ASN A 3 -8.04 -24.03 -2.17
N ILE A 4 -7.07 -24.90 -2.44
CA ILE A 4 -5.87 -25.03 -1.58
C ILE A 4 -5.18 -23.68 -1.40
N TYR A 5 -5.20 -22.81 -2.42
CA TYR A 5 -4.61 -21.48 -2.31
C TYR A 5 -5.41 -20.53 -1.41
N VAL A 6 -6.74 -20.67 -1.32
CA VAL A 6 -7.56 -19.88 -0.39
C VAL A 6 -7.22 -20.21 1.04
N GLU A 7 -7.08 -21.50 1.37
CA GLU A 7 -6.64 -21.94 2.70
C GLU A 7 -5.23 -21.40 3.04
N CYS A 8 -4.32 -21.36 2.07
CA CYS A 8 -3.00 -20.75 2.26
C CYS A 8 -3.11 -19.24 2.55
N ILE A 9 -3.96 -18.52 1.83
CA ILE A 9 -4.18 -17.08 2.06
C ILE A 9 -4.81 -16.86 3.44
N GLU A 10 -5.81 -17.64 3.83
CA GLU A 10 -6.41 -17.57 5.16
C GLU A 10 -5.37 -17.80 6.26
N GLN A 11 -4.51 -18.79 6.12
CA GLN A 11 -3.43 -19.04 7.07
C GLN A 11 -2.46 -17.86 7.18
N ILE A 12 -2.08 -17.24 6.05
CA ILE A 12 -1.23 -16.05 6.04
C ILE A 12 -1.91 -14.91 6.80
N LEU A 13 -3.20 -14.66 6.54
CA LEU A 13 -3.96 -13.60 7.19
C LEU A 13 -4.16 -13.87 8.69
N GLN A 14 -4.36 -15.13 9.10
CA GLN A 14 -4.50 -15.52 10.52
C GLN A 14 -3.22 -15.32 11.32
N VAL A 15 -2.05 -15.58 10.72
CA VAL A 15 -0.74 -15.36 11.38
C VAL A 15 -0.47 -13.86 11.55
N ALA A 16 -1.14 -13.00 10.74
CA ALA A 16 -1.00 -11.54 10.75
C ALA A 16 0.47 -11.05 10.74
N PRO A 17 1.29 -11.51 9.76
CA PRO A 17 2.66 -11.06 9.65
C PRO A 17 2.71 -9.57 9.28
N PRO A 18 3.89 -8.92 9.33
CA PRO A 18 4.06 -7.57 8.83
C PRO A 18 3.54 -7.44 7.39
N VAL A 19 2.95 -6.28 7.04
CA VAL A 19 2.26 -6.08 5.75
C VAL A 19 3.12 -6.45 4.54
N GLU A 20 4.40 -6.09 4.55
CA GLU A 20 5.31 -6.41 3.44
C GLU A 20 5.57 -7.91 3.32
N GLU A 21 5.74 -8.61 4.45
CA GLU A 21 5.93 -10.07 4.47
C GLU A 21 4.65 -10.79 4.00
N ALA A 22 3.47 -10.35 4.48
CA ALA A 22 2.19 -10.88 4.02
C ALA A 22 2.01 -10.69 2.50
N ARG A 23 2.37 -9.51 1.99
CA ARG A 23 2.30 -9.19 0.56
C ARG A 23 3.18 -10.14 -0.26
N GLU A 24 4.42 -10.37 0.16
CA GLU A 24 5.32 -11.31 -0.50
C GLU A 24 4.79 -12.75 -0.51
N LEU A 25 4.22 -13.20 0.63
CA LEU A 25 3.65 -14.54 0.73
C LEU A 25 2.43 -14.69 -0.18
N ILE A 26 1.50 -13.73 -0.17
CA ILE A 26 0.33 -13.72 -1.05
C ILE A 26 0.76 -13.70 -2.52
N MET A 27 1.74 -12.88 -2.89
CA MET A 27 2.26 -12.82 -4.25
C MET A 27 2.87 -14.16 -4.70
N ARG A 28 3.49 -14.93 -3.82
CA ARG A 28 3.97 -16.29 -4.13
C ARG A 28 2.80 -17.24 -4.42
N VAL A 29 1.76 -17.18 -3.60
CA VAL A 29 0.55 -17.99 -3.80
C VAL A 29 -0.11 -17.64 -5.14
N VAL A 30 -0.25 -16.35 -5.45
CA VAL A 30 -0.81 -15.88 -6.73
C VAL A 30 0.01 -16.36 -7.92
N LYS A 31 1.34 -16.24 -7.87
CA LYS A 31 2.25 -16.74 -8.92
C LYS A 31 2.10 -18.24 -9.12
N GLN A 32 1.99 -18.99 -8.03
CA GLN A 32 1.81 -20.43 -8.09
C GLN A 32 0.47 -20.80 -8.73
N GLU A 33 -0.62 -20.11 -8.38
CA GLU A 33 -1.94 -20.34 -8.97
C GLU A 33 -1.93 -20.02 -10.47
N LEU A 34 -1.33 -18.89 -10.87
CA LEU A 34 -1.18 -18.55 -12.29
C LEU A 34 -0.37 -19.60 -13.09
N GLN A 35 0.61 -20.23 -12.44
CA GLN A 35 1.46 -21.24 -13.07
C GLN A 35 0.71 -22.55 -13.29
N TYR A 36 -0.21 -22.92 -12.39
CA TYR A 36 -0.93 -24.19 -12.44
C TYR A 36 -2.32 -24.11 -13.08
N THR A 37 -2.82 -22.89 -13.35
CA THR A 37 -4.14 -22.77 -14.01
C THR A 37 -4.10 -23.29 -15.44
N ASP A 38 -5.11 -24.11 -15.80
CA ASP A 38 -5.31 -24.59 -17.17
C ASP A 38 -6.04 -23.58 -18.07
N LEU A 39 -6.46 -22.44 -17.49
CA LEU A 39 -7.22 -21.40 -18.21
C LEU A 39 -6.34 -20.52 -19.10
N LEU A 40 -5.03 -20.49 -18.84
CA LEU A 40 -4.06 -19.66 -19.55
C LEU A 40 -3.09 -20.50 -20.37
N THR A 41 -2.72 -20.01 -21.55
CA THR A 41 -1.59 -20.56 -22.32
C THR A 41 -0.26 -20.24 -21.64
N GLU A 42 0.81 -20.97 -21.94
CA GLU A 42 2.14 -20.73 -21.34
C GLU A 42 2.62 -19.29 -21.56
N ALA A 43 2.41 -18.72 -22.76
CA ALA A 43 2.75 -17.33 -23.05
C ALA A 43 1.97 -16.33 -22.16
N GLN A 44 0.67 -16.59 -21.93
CA GLN A 44 -0.16 -15.78 -21.04
C GLN A 44 0.26 -15.92 -19.56
N LYS A 45 0.66 -17.11 -19.13
CA LYS A 45 1.20 -17.36 -17.80
C LYS A 45 2.49 -16.55 -17.57
N GLU A 46 3.42 -16.62 -18.52
CA GLU A 46 4.66 -15.84 -18.44
C GLU A 46 4.39 -14.33 -18.39
N GLU A 47 3.46 -13.85 -19.23
CA GLU A 47 3.05 -12.44 -19.25
C GLU A 47 2.42 -12.04 -17.91
N ALA A 48 1.49 -12.81 -17.36
CA ALA A 48 0.82 -12.56 -16.10
C ALA A 48 1.80 -12.59 -14.90
N ILE A 49 2.69 -13.57 -14.85
CA ILE A 49 3.72 -13.68 -13.81
C ILE A 49 4.74 -12.53 -13.92
N GLY A 50 5.09 -12.14 -15.14
CA GLY A 50 5.92 -10.97 -15.40
C GLY A 50 5.30 -9.70 -14.86
N LEU A 51 4.00 -9.48 -15.13
CA LEU A 51 3.24 -8.34 -14.62
C LEU A 51 3.24 -8.29 -13.08
N LEU A 52 3.03 -9.42 -12.42
CA LEU A 52 3.05 -9.51 -10.95
C LEU A 52 4.37 -9.06 -10.33
N THR A 53 5.45 -8.99 -11.10
CA THR A 53 6.74 -8.52 -10.60
C THR A 53 6.77 -7.00 -10.45
N PHE A 54 5.96 -6.29 -11.24
CA PHE A 54 5.91 -4.83 -11.29
C PHE A 54 4.69 -4.24 -10.59
N MET A 55 3.59 -4.98 -10.49
CA MET A 55 2.37 -4.47 -9.89
C MET A 55 2.33 -4.68 -8.38
N GLN A 56 1.61 -3.79 -7.70
CA GLN A 56 1.22 -4.00 -6.31
C GLN A 56 -0.12 -4.74 -6.29
N PHE A 57 -0.12 -5.97 -5.73
CA PHE A 57 -1.37 -6.68 -5.52
C PHE A 57 -2.29 -5.90 -4.57
N PRO A 58 -3.58 -5.72 -4.91
CA PRO A 58 -4.49 -4.87 -4.16
C PRO A 58 -4.79 -5.49 -2.78
N LEU A 59 -4.18 -4.93 -1.74
CA LEU A 59 -4.50 -5.26 -0.36
C LEU A 59 -5.10 -4.04 0.33
N LYS A 60 -6.23 -4.22 0.97
CA LYS A 60 -6.80 -3.18 1.85
C LYS A 60 -6.01 -3.15 3.15
N ILE A 61 -5.40 -2.00 3.44
CA ILE A 61 -4.58 -1.78 4.63
C ILE A 61 -5.24 -0.71 5.49
N LYS A 62 -5.48 -1.05 6.75
CA LYS A 62 -5.90 -0.10 7.76
C LYS A 62 -4.65 0.42 8.46
N GLN A 63 -4.44 1.74 8.43
CA GLN A 63 -3.37 2.40 9.15
C GLN A 63 -3.91 2.99 10.45
N GLU A 64 -3.37 2.55 11.57
CA GLU A 64 -3.64 3.16 12.87
C GLU A 64 -2.42 3.93 13.34
N ILE A 65 -2.64 5.19 13.69
CA ILE A 65 -1.59 6.08 14.17
C ILE A 65 -1.66 6.08 15.70
N PHE A 66 -0.67 5.49 16.35
CA PHE A 66 -0.54 5.53 17.80
C PHE A 66 0.44 6.62 18.20
N MET A 67 0.02 7.48 19.14
CA MET A 67 0.91 8.39 19.83
C MET A 67 1.47 7.68 21.08
N GLU A 68 2.67 7.18 20.98
CA GLU A 68 3.39 6.64 22.12
C GLU A 68 4.02 7.79 22.92
N ARG A 69 3.72 7.87 24.21
CA ARG A 69 4.36 8.82 25.11
C ARG A 69 5.63 8.20 25.67
N LEU A 70 6.76 8.51 25.05
CA LEU A 70 8.07 8.14 25.60
C LEU A 70 8.38 9.00 26.81
N TYR A 71 8.63 8.36 27.93
CA TYR A 71 9.09 9.01 29.14
C TYR A 71 10.61 9.13 29.10
N VAL A 72 11.14 10.34 29.00
CA VAL A 72 12.57 10.59 29.04
C VAL A 72 12.92 11.12 30.44
N HIS A 73 13.88 10.45 31.08
CA HIS A 73 14.45 10.96 32.31
C HIS A 73 15.34 12.15 31.99
N HIS A 74 14.99 13.33 32.47
CA HIS A 74 15.85 14.49 32.45
C HIS A 74 16.47 14.66 33.80
N ALA A 75 17.77 14.94 33.83
CA ALA A 75 18.44 15.40 35.05
C ALA A 75 17.77 16.70 35.53
N SER A 76 17.22 16.69 36.72
CA SER A 76 16.58 17.86 37.28
C SER A 76 17.65 18.89 37.75
N LEU A 77 17.22 20.13 37.95
CA LEU A 77 18.12 21.13 38.51
C LEU A 77 18.74 20.72 39.87
N PRO A 78 17.98 20.05 40.80
CA PRO A 78 18.57 19.49 42.02
C PRO A 78 19.63 18.43 41.75
N ALA A 79 19.41 17.49 40.81
CA ALA A 79 20.40 16.47 40.46
C ALA A 79 21.72 17.08 39.94
N ILE A 80 21.61 18.13 39.11
CA ILE A 80 22.74 18.88 38.60
C ILE A 80 23.47 19.61 39.77
N GLY A 81 22.71 20.22 40.65
CA GLY A 81 23.26 20.92 41.83
C GLY A 81 24.02 19.98 42.76
N ILE A 82 23.47 18.79 43.07
CA ILE A 82 24.13 17.75 43.88
C ILE A 82 25.38 17.22 43.18
N GLY A 83 25.30 16.98 41.88
CA GLY A 83 26.45 16.56 41.10
C GLY A 83 27.58 17.58 41.13
N LEU A 84 27.27 18.87 40.98
CA LEU A 84 28.25 19.95 41.08
C LEU A 84 28.86 20.04 42.49
N ALA A 85 28.02 19.98 43.54
CA ALA A 85 28.50 20.00 44.92
C ALA A 85 29.44 18.82 45.20
N ALA A 86 29.05 17.59 44.81
CA ALA A 86 29.89 16.41 44.98
C ALA A 86 31.19 16.50 44.18
N GLY A 87 31.17 17.05 42.98
CA GLY A 87 32.35 17.29 42.16
C GLY A 87 33.31 18.31 42.82
N LEU A 88 32.78 19.39 43.33
CA LEU A 88 33.57 20.43 44.01
C LEU A 88 34.20 19.91 45.30
N THR A 89 33.45 19.19 46.17
CA THR A 89 33.97 18.58 47.39
C THR A 89 35.06 17.56 47.11
N THR A 90 34.86 16.71 46.08
CA THR A 90 35.87 15.75 45.61
C THR A 90 37.11 16.46 45.10
N SER A 91 36.94 17.56 44.37
CA SER A 91 38.05 18.39 43.91
C SER A 91 38.86 19.00 45.06
N GLU A 92 38.19 19.42 46.14
CA GLU A 92 38.85 19.95 47.35
C GLU A 92 39.62 18.86 48.13
N LEU A 93 38.99 17.67 48.30
CA LEU A 93 39.63 16.52 48.94
C LEU A 93 40.88 16.02 48.18
N LEU A 94 40.88 16.15 46.89
CA LEU A 94 42.01 15.80 46.02
C LEU A 94 43.00 16.96 45.79
N ASN A 95 42.99 17.99 46.61
CA ASN A 95 43.79 19.19 46.40
C ASN A 95 45.33 18.93 46.38
N LYS A 96 45.79 17.86 46.99
CA LYS A 96 47.19 17.41 46.98
C LYS A 96 47.58 16.64 45.70
N GLN A 97 46.64 16.31 44.84
CA GLN A 97 46.90 15.55 43.61
C GLN A 97 47.16 16.48 42.40
N PRO A 98 47.92 16.01 41.37
CA PRO A 98 48.13 16.77 40.16
C PRO A 98 46.81 17.17 39.49
N ARG A 99 46.74 18.39 38.97
CA ARG A 99 45.53 18.93 38.31
C ARG A 99 44.96 18.00 37.21
N LEU A 100 45.83 17.28 36.48
CA LEU A 100 45.47 16.32 35.43
C LEU A 100 44.65 15.15 35.94
N LEU A 101 44.80 14.71 37.19
CA LEU A 101 44.03 13.64 37.81
C LEU A 101 42.85 14.16 38.63
N ARG A 102 42.98 15.34 39.21
CA ARG A 102 41.98 15.95 40.10
C ARG A 102 40.70 16.29 39.33
N LEU A 103 40.80 16.94 38.17
CA LEU A 103 39.62 17.39 37.41
C LEU A 103 38.77 16.24 36.89
N PRO A 104 39.33 15.21 36.21
CA PRO A 104 38.52 14.10 35.75
C PRO A 104 37.87 13.28 36.87
N LEU A 105 38.57 13.09 38.02
CA LEU A 105 38.00 12.38 39.17
C LEU A 105 36.85 13.17 39.81
N ALA A 106 37.00 14.50 39.95
CA ALA A 106 35.94 15.37 40.45
C ALA A 106 34.72 15.37 39.50
N ALA A 107 34.91 15.37 38.17
CA ALA A 107 33.86 15.31 37.19
C ALA A 107 33.11 13.94 37.23
N LEU A 108 33.85 12.83 37.35
CA LEU A 108 33.26 11.48 37.48
C LEU A 108 32.45 11.36 38.78
N ALA A 109 32.95 11.85 39.91
CA ALA A 109 32.22 11.86 41.17
C ALA A 109 30.93 12.68 41.06
N GLY A 110 31.02 13.88 40.49
CA GLY A 110 29.86 14.72 40.25
C GLY A 110 28.81 14.08 39.37
N ALA A 111 29.23 13.46 38.26
CA ALA A 111 28.34 12.75 37.37
C ALA A 111 27.66 11.53 38.04
N ALA A 112 28.43 10.73 38.80
CA ALA A 112 27.92 9.58 39.52
C ALA A 112 26.88 9.96 40.59
N PHE A 113 27.16 10.93 41.44
CA PHE A 113 26.22 11.39 42.47
C PHE A 113 24.99 12.06 41.91
N GLY A 114 25.12 12.87 40.86
CA GLY A 114 24.00 13.48 40.18
C GLY A 114 23.09 12.42 39.52
N SER A 115 23.68 11.40 38.89
CA SER A 115 22.94 10.28 38.28
C SER A 115 22.21 9.42 39.31
N ILE A 116 22.88 9.07 40.43
CA ILE A 116 22.28 8.28 41.52
C ILE A 116 21.11 9.07 42.15
N TYR A 117 21.27 10.34 42.37
CA TYR A 117 20.19 11.18 42.91
C TYR A 117 19.00 11.24 41.95
N SER A 118 19.24 11.46 40.67
CA SER A 118 18.17 11.49 39.67
C SER A 118 17.43 10.15 39.53
N LEU A 119 18.16 9.04 39.61
CA LEU A 119 17.57 7.70 39.43
C LEU A 119 16.86 7.17 40.69
N CYS A 120 17.42 7.51 41.91
CA CYS A 120 16.93 6.89 43.14
C CYS A 120 16.00 7.79 43.96
N ILE A 121 16.12 9.11 43.88
CA ILE A 121 15.41 10.03 44.75
C ILE A 121 14.37 10.88 44.02
N GLU A 122 14.63 11.23 42.75
CA GLU A 122 13.69 12.00 41.96
C GLU A 122 12.64 11.11 41.30
N LYS A 123 11.38 11.50 41.42
CA LYS A 123 10.33 10.92 40.58
C LYS A 123 10.61 11.33 39.14
N PRO A 124 10.64 10.38 38.21
CA PRO A 124 10.89 10.68 36.80
C PRO A 124 9.89 11.73 36.30
N VAL A 125 10.40 12.88 35.88
CA VAL A 125 9.57 13.88 35.18
C VAL A 125 9.23 13.30 33.81
N LYS A 126 7.99 12.86 33.68
CA LYS A 126 7.47 12.29 32.46
C LYS A 126 7.21 13.40 31.45
N MET A 127 8.20 13.80 30.68
CA MET A 127 7.95 14.66 29.52
C MET A 127 7.55 13.77 28.33
N PRO A 128 6.30 13.86 27.87
CA PRO A 128 5.86 13.10 26.72
C PRO A 128 6.55 13.66 25.45
N ARG A 129 7.45 12.90 24.88
CA ARG A 129 7.81 13.13 23.47
C ARG A 129 6.82 12.30 22.63
N PRO A 130 5.99 12.95 21.82
CA PRO A 130 5.12 12.21 20.93
C PRO A 130 5.97 11.46 19.92
N ARG A 131 5.97 10.14 19.99
CA ARG A 131 6.47 9.28 18.92
C ARG A 131 5.26 8.74 18.19
N THR A 132 5.13 9.08 16.92
CA THR A 132 4.09 8.54 16.06
C THR A 132 4.55 7.19 15.56
N THR A 133 3.97 6.12 16.07
CA THR A 133 4.11 4.78 15.50
C THR A 133 2.92 4.50 14.60
N LYS A 134 3.20 4.12 13.35
CA LYS A 134 2.17 3.65 12.42
C LYS A 134 2.08 2.14 12.57
N LYS A 135 0.91 1.64 12.88
CA LYS A 135 0.60 0.21 12.80
C LYS A 135 -0.25 0.00 11.54
N GLU A 136 0.20 -0.84 10.68
CA GLU A 136 -0.51 -1.24 9.47
C GLU A 136 -1.07 -2.63 9.68
N GLU A 137 -2.33 -2.82 9.33
CA GLU A 137 -3.04 -4.08 9.45
C GLU A 137 -3.76 -4.37 8.14
N ILE A 138 -3.64 -5.61 7.64
CA ILE A 138 -4.34 -6.04 6.44
C ILE A 138 -5.78 -6.35 6.82
N VAL A 139 -6.72 -5.70 6.13
CA VAL A 139 -8.18 -5.87 6.33
C VAL A 139 -8.83 -6.62 5.15
N SER A 140 -8.06 -6.99 4.11
CA SER A 140 -8.57 -7.83 3.03
C SER A 140 -8.94 -9.21 3.55
N THR A 141 -10.07 -9.75 3.09
CA THR A 141 -10.43 -11.15 3.34
C THR A 141 -9.82 -12.06 2.27
N ALA A 142 -9.75 -13.38 2.55
CA ALA A 142 -9.26 -14.35 1.58
C ALA A 142 -10.13 -14.39 0.33
N GLU A 143 -11.46 -14.23 0.48
CA GLU A 143 -12.41 -14.19 -0.63
C GLU A 143 -12.20 -12.95 -1.52
N GLU A 144 -11.88 -11.78 -0.95
CA GLU A 144 -11.56 -10.58 -1.72
C GLU A 144 -10.29 -10.77 -2.55
N ILE A 145 -9.27 -11.36 -1.94
CA ILE A 145 -8.00 -11.67 -2.61
C ILE A 145 -8.23 -12.69 -3.74
N GLN A 146 -9.03 -13.74 -3.49
CA GLN A 146 -9.43 -14.72 -4.50
C GLN A 146 -10.12 -14.05 -5.69
N GLN A 147 -11.09 -13.19 -5.44
CA GLN A 147 -11.81 -12.47 -6.51
C GLN A 147 -10.86 -11.61 -7.35
N ASP A 148 -9.86 -10.98 -6.75
CA ASP A 148 -8.88 -10.18 -7.49
C ASP A 148 -7.95 -11.07 -8.34
N ILE A 149 -7.61 -12.29 -7.86
CA ILE A 149 -6.87 -13.30 -8.65
C ILE A 149 -7.71 -13.77 -9.84
N GLU A 150 -8.97 -14.13 -9.60
CA GLU A 150 -9.89 -14.60 -10.65
C GLU A 150 -10.12 -13.52 -11.72
N ARG A 151 -10.25 -12.27 -11.32
CA ARG A 151 -10.31 -11.12 -12.24
C ARG A 151 -9.06 -11.00 -13.09
N LEU A 152 -7.88 -11.11 -12.48
CA LEU A 152 -6.62 -11.04 -13.21
C LEU A 152 -6.54 -12.17 -14.26
N ILE A 153 -6.85 -13.41 -13.88
CA ILE A 153 -6.89 -14.54 -14.81
C ILE A 153 -7.88 -14.28 -15.94
N ALA A 154 -9.10 -13.79 -15.62
CA ALA A 154 -10.11 -13.48 -16.61
C ALA A 154 -9.65 -12.41 -17.62
N ILE A 155 -8.87 -11.40 -17.17
CA ILE A 155 -8.29 -10.39 -18.04
C ILE A 155 -7.36 -11.06 -19.07
N PHE A 156 -6.42 -11.90 -18.63
CA PHE A 156 -5.47 -12.56 -19.52
C PHE A 156 -6.14 -13.57 -20.45
N VAL A 157 -7.13 -14.33 -19.97
CA VAL A 157 -7.92 -15.25 -20.81
C VAL A 157 -8.60 -14.51 -21.95
N ARG A 158 -9.19 -13.35 -21.68
CA ARG A 158 -9.92 -12.58 -22.71
C ARG A 158 -8.98 -11.81 -23.64
N LEU A 159 -7.91 -11.24 -23.10
CA LEU A 159 -6.89 -10.58 -23.91
C LEU A 159 -6.16 -11.54 -24.87
N GLY A 160 -6.08 -12.81 -24.52
CA GLY A 160 -5.42 -13.82 -25.35
C GLY A 160 -6.34 -14.51 -26.36
N LYS A 161 -7.65 -14.25 -26.37
CA LYS A 161 -8.53 -14.79 -27.38
C LYS A 161 -8.26 -14.09 -28.71
N GLU A 162 -7.82 -14.86 -29.71
CA GLU A 162 -7.77 -14.40 -31.09
C GLU A 162 -9.22 -14.24 -31.61
N GLN A 163 -9.73 -13.01 -31.54
CA GLN A 163 -11.04 -12.69 -32.13
C GLN A 163 -10.82 -12.11 -33.52
N THR A 164 -11.62 -12.58 -34.47
CA THR A 164 -11.67 -11.98 -35.82
C THR A 164 -12.25 -10.57 -35.72
N MET A 165 -11.76 -9.62 -36.54
CA MET A 165 -12.18 -8.20 -36.50
C MET A 165 -13.72 -8.03 -36.52
N ALA A 166 -14.45 -8.79 -37.29
CA ALA A 166 -15.90 -8.71 -37.34
C ALA A 166 -16.62 -9.25 -36.09
N SER A 167 -15.94 -10.10 -35.31
CA SER A 167 -16.48 -10.70 -34.09
C SER A 167 -16.42 -9.72 -32.90
N LEU A 168 -15.32 -9.01 -32.71
CA LEU A 168 -15.19 -8.13 -31.53
C LEU A 168 -16.16 -6.92 -31.56
N LYS A 169 -16.34 -6.30 -32.73
CA LYS A 169 -17.27 -5.16 -32.88
C LYS A 169 -18.72 -5.51 -32.55
N ASN A 170 -19.12 -6.77 -32.80
CA ASN A 170 -20.46 -7.26 -32.56
C ASN A 170 -20.63 -7.92 -31.18
N ASP A 171 -19.55 -8.12 -30.45
CA ASP A 171 -19.56 -8.72 -29.10
C ASP A 171 -19.56 -7.60 -28.04
N LEU A 172 -20.75 -6.99 -27.85
CA LEU A 172 -20.95 -5.91 -26.89
C LEU A 172 -20.61 -6.34 -25.46
N ASP A 173 -20.83 -7.61 -25.12
CA ASP A 173 -20.50 -8.13 -23.79
C ASP A 173 -18.99 -8.13 -23.54
N THR A 174 -18.20 -8.56 -24.54
CA THR A 174 -16.76 -8.51 -24.45
C THR A 174 -16.25 -7.06 -24.44
N LEU A 175 -16.83 -6.15 -25.21
CA LEU A 175 -16.46 -4.72 -25.19
C LEU A 175 -16.79 -4.08 -23.85
N ALA A 176 -17.99 -4.31 -23.30
CA ALA A 176 -18.37 -3.82 -21.99
C ALA A 176 -17.45 -4.35 -20.89
N TRP A 177 -17.03 -5.61 -21.00
CA TRP A 177 -16.10 -6.20 -20.08
C TRP A 177 -14.68 -5.59 -20.19
N LEU A 178 -14.18 -5.32 -21.40
CA LEU A 178 -12.89 -4.64 -21.61
C LEU A 178 -12.94 -3.21 -21.05
N GLN A 179 -14.05 -2.50 -21.27
CA GLN A 179 -14.29 -1.17 -20.73
C GLN A 179 -14.23 -1.19 -19.18
N ALA A 180 -14.95 -2.12 -18.54
CA ALA A 180 -14.92 -2.28 -17.08
C ALA A 180 -13.51 -2.64 -16.57
N SER A 181 -12.81 -3.56 -17.28
CA SER A 181 -11.45 -3.98 -16.90
C SER A 181 -10.43 -2.86 -17.03
N TYR A 182 -10.63 -1.92 -17.95
CA TYR A 182 -9.78 -0.74 -18.10
C TYR A 182 -9.82 0.15 -16.86
N VAL A 183 -11.00 0.35 -16.28
CA VAL A 183 -11.18 1.11 -15.04
C VAL A 183 -10.70 0.30 -13.83
N ASP A 184 -11.09 -0.97 -13.74
CA ASP A 184 -10.68 -1.86 -12.64
C ASP A 184 -9.16 -2.05 -12.55
N ALA A 185 -8.41 -1.73 -13.61
CA ALA A 185 -6.96 -1.79 -13.62
C ALA A 185 -6.31 -0.89 -12.56
N GLU A 186 -6.99 0.17 -12.10
CA GLU A 186 -6.53 1.05 -11.00
C GLU A 186 -6.20 0.26 -9.72
N ARG A 187 -6.88 -0.86 -9.50
CA ARG A 187 -6.69 -1.72 -8.31
C ARG A 187 -5.30 -2.34 -8.23
N PHE A 188 -4.60 -2.47 -9.36
CA PHE A 188 -3.30 -3.15 -9.44
C PHE A 188 -2.10 -2.19 -9.29
N GLY A 189 -2.33 -0.98 -8.78
CA GLY A 189 -1.31 0.05 -8.61
C GLY A 189 -0.89 0.71 -9.93
N ALA A 190 -0.13 1.79 -9.87
CA ALA A 190 0.13 2.65 -11.03
C ALA A 190 0.80 1.90 -12.21
N GLU A 191 1.78 1.04 -11.94
CA GLU A 191 2.48 0.29 -12.99
C GLU A 191 1.61 -0.82 -13.60
N GLY A 192 0.87 -1.56 -12.74
CA GLY A 192 -0.07 -2.58 -13.15
C GLY A 192 -1.22 -1.98 -13.96
N GLN A 193 -1.75 -0.84 -13.52
CA GLN A 193 -2.76 -0.05 -14.23
C GLN A 193 -2.27 0.33 -15.63
N ALA A 194 -1.12 1.00 -15.72
CA ALA A 194 -0.58 1.45 -16.99
C ALA A 194 -0.35 0.28 -17.97
N TYR A 195 0.11 -0.86 -17.47
CA TYR A 195 0.31 -2.04 -18.29
C TYR A 195 -1.02 -2.61 -18.81
N LEU A 196 -1.99 -2.87 -17.94
CA LEU A 196 -3.27 -3.46 -18.32
C LEU A 196 -4.05 -2.53 -19.24
N GLN A 197 -4.09 -1.23 -18.95
CA GLN A 197 -4.75 -0.23 -19.79
C GLN A 197 -4.13 -0.21 -21.18
N ARG A 198 -2.80 -0.16 -21.29
CA ARG A 198 -2.11 -0.22 -22.58
C ARG A 198 -2.40 -1.53 -23.34
N ARG A 199 -2.49 -2.64 -22.64
CA ARG A 199 -2.79 -3.94 -23.26
C ARG A 199 -4.20 -3.99 -23.83
N ILE A 200 -5.18 -3.44 -23.10
CA ILE A 200 -6.56 -3.29 -23.55
C ILE A 200 -6.64 -2.35 -24.78
N GLU A 201 -5.96 -1.21 -24.72
CA GLU A 201 -5.88 -0.26 -25.84
C GLU A 201 -5.28 -0.92 -27.09
N GLN A 202 -4.22 -1.68 -26.96
CA GLN A 202 -3.61 -2.42 -28.07
C GLN A 202 -4.57 -3.45 -28.67
N GLN A 203 -5.31 -4.16 -27.82
CA GLN A 203 -6.33 -5.14 -28.28
C GLN A 203 -7.44 -4.43 -29.06
N LEU A 204 -7.98 -3.34 -28.56
CA LEU A 204 -9.00 -2.55 -29.25
C LEU A 204 -8.46 -1.97 -30.56
N ALA A 205 -7.24 -1.39 -30.55
CA ALA A 205 -6.63 -0.80 -31.74
C ALA A 205 -6.36 -1.84 -32.84
N ALA A 206 -6.02 -3.08 -32.51
CA ALA A 206 -5.89 -4.18 -33.47
C ALA A 206 -7.21 -4.46 -34.23
N HIS A 207 -8.34 -4.09 -33.66
CA HIS A 207 -9.68 -4.20 -34.24
C HIS A 207 -10.23 -2.87 -34.79
N GLY A 208 -9.40 -1.83 -34.88
CA GLY A 208 -9.80 -0.50 -35.38
C GLY A 208 -10.67 0.28 -34.39
N LEU A 209 -10.70 -0.13 -33.12
CA LEU A 209 -11.45 0.50 -32.05
C LEU A 209 -10.53 1.37 -31.18
N ARG A 210 -11.08 2.39 -30.55
CA ARG A 210 -10.36 3.26 -29.60
C ARG A 210 -11.20 3.55 -28.37
N LEU A 211 -10.54 3.78 -27.26
CA LEU A 211 -11.15 4.34 -26.06
C LEU A 211 -11.24 5.87 -26.20
N VAL A 212 -12.36 6.43 -25.77
CA VAL A 212 -12.61 7.87 -25.71
C VAL A 212 -12.85 8.22 -24.26
N ALA A 213 -11.95 9.01 -23.66
CA ALA A 213 -12.13 9.52 -22.30
C ALA A 213 -13.23 10.60 -22.30
N TYR A 214 -13.91 10.77 -21.14
CA TYR A 214 -14.91 11.80 -21.01
C TYR A 214 -14.28 13.19 -21.18
N SER A 215 -14.95 14.01 -21.98
CA SER A 215 -14.71 15.45 -22.09
C SER A 215 -16.03 16.14 -22.43
N ASP A 216 -16.16 17.41 -22.08
CA ASP A 216 -17.37 18.18 -22.40
C ASP A 216 -17.67 18.24 -23.92
N ALA A 217 -16.64 18.06 -24.75
CA ALA A 217 -16.79 18.00 -26.20
C ALA A 217 -17.36 16.68 -26.72
N ASP A 218 -17.14 15.59 -25.94
CA ASP A 218 -17.52 14.23 -26.29
C ASP A 218 -18.71 13.73 -25.44
N ASP A 219 -19.43 14.62 -24.75
CA ASP A 219 -20.56 14.28 -23.86
C ASP A 219 -21.61 13.40 -24.54
N VAL A 220 -21.83 13.57 -25.82
CA VAL A 220 -22.76 12.76 -26.62
C VAL A 220 -22.42 11.27 -26.66
N HIS A 221 -21.21 10.89 -26.28
CA HIS A 221 -20.73 9.52 -26.22
C HIS A 221 -20.90 8.88 -24.84
N PHE A 222 -21.45 9.62 -23.87
CA PHE A 222 -21.51 9.19 -22.47
C PHE A 222 -22.94 9.18 -21.92
N GLU A 223 -23.18 8.20 -21.06
CA GLU A 223 -24.38 8.12 -20.24
C GLU A 223 -24.09 8.77 -18.88
N ASN A 224 -24.90 9.76 -18.50
CA ASN A 224 -24.80 10.38 -17.18
C ASN A 224 -25.41 9.46 -16.12
N VAL A 225 -24.57 8.98 -15.19
CA VAL A 225 -24.98 8.09 -14.12
C VAL A 225 -24.93 8.85 -12.78
N PRO A 226 -26.07 9.10 -12.14
CA PRO A 226 -26.08 9.76 -10.83
C PRO A 226 -25.48 8.84 -9.76
N THR A 227 -24.59 9.38 -8.92
CA THR A 227 -23.91 8.63 -7.87
C THR A 227 -23.80 9.49 -6.59
N ASP A 228 -23.74 8.83 -5.43
CA ASP A 228 -23.44 9.44 -4.14
C ASP A 228 -21.97 9.28 -3.73
N LYS A 229 -21.16 8.62 -4.58
CA LYS A 229 -19.76 8.32 -4.37
C LYS A 229 -18.90 8.99 -5.44
N VAL A 230 -17.61 9.14 -5.12
CA VAL A 230 -16.61 9.48 -6.11
C VAL A 230 -16.28 8.22 -6.89
N GLU A 231 -16.66 8.19 -8.17
CA GLU A 231 -16.37 7.07 -9.07
C GLU A 231 -15.61 7.57 -10.29
N THR A 232 -14.79 6.70 -10.88
CA THR A 232 -14.02 7.00 -12.09
C THR A 232 -14.90 6.80 -13.33
N ASP A 233 -14.90 7.77 -14.25
CA ASP A 233 -15.64 7.68 -15.49
C ASP A 233 -15.17 6.50 -16.35
N TRP A 234 -16.12 5.81 -16.97
CA TRP A 234 -15.82 4.71 -17.87
C TRP A 234 -15.68 5.26 -19.31
N PRO A 235 -14.55 4.98 -19.98
CA PRO A 235 -14.34 5.51 -21.33
C PRO A 235 -15.33 4.88 -22.33
N ALA A 236 -15.75 5.65 -23.32
CA ALA A 236 -16.54 5.11 -24.44
C ALA A 236 -15.63 4.32 -25.40
N ILE A 237 -16.23 3.42 -26.21
CA ILE A 237 -15.52 2.70 -27.27
C ILE A 237 -16.08 3.14 -28.62
N ALA A 238 -15.21 3.60 -29.51
CA ALA A 238 -15.58 4.12 -30.82
C ALA A 238 -14.70 3.55 -31.95
N GLU A 239 -15.26 3.50 -33.15
CA GLU A 239 -14.56 3.23 -34.42
C GLU A 239 -14.55 4.55 -35.24
N GLY A 240 -13.37 5.21 -35.30
CA GLY A 240 -13.33 6.56 -35.87
C GLY A 240 -14.23 7.52 -35.08
N GLU A 241 -15.26 8.07 -35.75
CA GLU A 241 -16.27 8.94 -35.13
C GLU A 241 -17.54 8.18 -34.70
N GLN A 242 -17.66 6.91 -35.08
CA GLN A 242 -18.84 6.11 -34.77
C GLN A 242 -18.74 5.53 -33.36
N LEU A 243 -19.74 5.83 -32.52
CA LEU A 243 -19.88 5.24 -31.20
C LEU A 243 -20.29 3.77 -31.34
N ILE A 244 -19.54 2.86 -30.67
CA ILE A 244 -19.85 1.44 -30.60
C ILE A 244 -20.42 1.07 -29.21
N LEU A 245 -19.80 1.57 -28.16
CA LEU A 245 -20.27 1.37 -26.78
C LEU A 245 -20.15 2.69 -26.01
N PRO A 246 -21.26 3.17 -25.40
CA PRO A 246 -21.21 4.41 -24.62
C PRO A 246 -20.33 4.30 -23.39
N GLY A 247 -19.70 5.41 -23.04
CA GLY A 247 -19.04 5.58 -21.76
C GLY A 247 -20.04 5.89 -20.65
N LYS A 248 -19.57 5.91 -19.40
CA LYS A 248 -20.35 6.37 -18.26
C LYS A 248 -19.66 7.54 -17.60
N HIS A 249 -20.38 8.63 -17.47
CA HIS A 249 -19.96 9.79 -16.70
C HIS A 249 -20.72 9.83 -15.37
N PHE A 250 -19.98 9.76 -14.25
CA PHE A 250 -20.57 9.71 -12.91
C PHE A 250 -20.76 11.11 -12.36
N VAL A 251 -22.03 11.55 -12.27
CA VAL A 251 -22.42 12.87 -11.79
C VAL A 251 -22.79 12.79 -10.31
N GLN A 252 -22.08 13.53 -9.47
CA GLN A 252 -22.39 13.58 -8.06
C GLN A 252 -23.76 14.23 -7.80
N MET A 253 -24.64 13.54 -7.09
CA MET A 253 -25.88 14.13 -6.60
C MET A 253 -25.56 15.11 -5.48
N GLU A 254 -25.92 16.38 -5.65
CA GLU A 254 -25.89 17.34 -4.56
C GLU A 254 -26.83 16.84 -3.45
N LYS A 255 -26.28 16.68 -2.26
CA LYS A 255 -27.11 16.38 -1.07
C LYS A 255 -27.97 17.63 -0.79
N ALA A 256 -29.26 17.50 -1.07
CA ALA A 256 -30.27 18.50 -0.70
C ALA A 256 -30.41 18.63 0.83
#